data_1c8bd2fb1f4b16ea94237de15d80e8c3
#
_entry.id   1c8bd2fb1f4b16ea94237de15d80e8c3
#
_cell.length_a   1.000
_cell.length_b   1.000
_cell.length_c   1.000
_cell.angle_alpha   90.00
_cell.angle_beta   90.00
_cell.angle_gamma   90.00
#
_symmetry.space_group_name_H-M   'P 1'
#
loop_
_entity.id
_entity.type
_entity.pdbx_description
1 polymer ?
#
loop_
_entity_poly.entity_id
_entity_poly.type
_entity_poly.pdbx_seq_one_letter_code
_entity_poly.pdbx_strand_id
1 'polypeptide(L)'
;MTHFKNYNNTIDTLKQLGANQLQIKTVTTGDIYEISLETNELYPLMHINPVNAVAQNNQMTLNFQIFIMDLVFPDESNEQEVLSDCLSICNDLIGTLKNGESLYLSNADQGESPAYFTEGDITIEPFTERFDNSVSGWVFTLPIVIENDYNTCIAPQLTTYAGK
;
A
#
# COMPACT_ATOMS: atom_id res chain seq x y z
N MET A 1 18.47 -13.84 4.45
CA MET A 1 17.22 -14.59 4.32
C MET A 1 16.07 -13.64 4.12
N THR A 2 15.69 -13.50 2.89
CA THR A 2 14.75 -12.47 2.44
C THR A 2 13.28 -12.91 2.45
N HIS A 3 13.02 -14.22 2.51
CA HIS A 3 11.67 -14.76 2.33
C HIS A 3 10.67 -14.35 3.41
N PHE A 4 11.11 -14.22 4.64
CA PHE A 4 10.21 -13.93 5.77
C PHE A 4 9.91 -12.44 5.94
N LYS A 5 10.58 -11.58 5.17
CA LYS A 5 10.43 -10.13 5.30
C LYS A 5 9.70 -9.50 4.11
N ASN A 6 9.20 -10.29 3.19
CA ASN A 6 8.56 -9.76 1.97
C ASN A 6 7.38 -8.84 2.29
N TYR A 7 6.57 -9.17 3.28
CA TYR A 7 5.49 -8.31 3.72
C TYR A 7 6.01 -6.99 4.29
N ASN A 8 6.97 -7.02 5.20
CA ASN A 8 7.56 -5.81 5.78
C ASN A 8 8.22 -4.94 4.70
N ASN A 9 8.94 -5.57 3.79
CA ASN A 9 9.58 -4.86 2.68
C ASN A 9 8.56 -4.20 1.76
N THR A 10 7.45 -4.87 1.49
CA THR A 10 6.35 -4.33 0.69
C THR A 10 5.72 -3.13 1.39
N ILE A 11 5.41 -3.24 2.67
CA ILE A 11 4.86 -2.14 3.45
C ILE A 11 5.83 -0.95 3.48
N ASP A 12 7.11 -1.20 3.70
CA ASP A 12 8.13 -0.14 3.73
C ASP A 12 8.25 0.55 2.37
N THR A 13 8.18 -0.22 1.28
CA THR A 13 8.18 0.32 -0.08
C THR A 13 6.97 1.21 -0.33
N LEU A 14 5.79 0.78 0.08
CA LEU A 14 4.56 1.57 -0.07
C LEU A 14 4.61 2.84 0.80
N LYS A 15 5.16 2.76 2.01
CA LYS A 15 5.37 3.94 2.85
C LYS A 15 6.33 4.93 2.21
N GLN A 16 7.42 4.46 1.63
CA GLN A 16 8.37 5.31 0.92
C GLN A 16 7.75 5.95 -0.31
N LEU A 17 6.93 5.20 -1.05
CA LEU A 17 6.18 5.73 -2.18
C LEU A 17 5.29 6.90 -1.76
N GLY A 18 4.54 6.73 -0.68
CA GLY A 18 3.71 7.80 -0.12
C GLY A 18 4.53 8.99 0.38
N ALA A 19 5.64 8.72 1.07
CA ALA A 19 6.51 9.77 1.60
C ALA A 19 7.21 10.57 0.49
N ASN A 20 7.49 9.95 -0.64
CA ASN A 20 8.10 10.60 -1.80
C ASN A 20 7.10 11.43 -2.62
N GLN A 21 5.81 11.19 -2.46
CA GLN A 21 4.77 12.00 -3.10
C GLN A 21 4.64 13.34 -2.36
N LEU A 22 4.97 14.42 -3.06
CA LEU A 22 5.08 15.75 -2.45
C LEU A 22 3.78 16.28 -1.83
N GLN A 23 2.64 15.82 -2.33
CA GLN A 23 1.33 16.26 -1.86
C GLN A 23 0.87 15.49 -0.62
N ILE A 24 1.37 14.28 -0.38
CA ILE A 24 1.02 13.47 0.79
C ILE A 24 1.82 13.95 2.01
N LYS A 25 1.14 14.26 3.09
CA LYS A 25 1.77 14.77 4.32
C LYS A 25 1.92 13.70 5.41
N THR A 26 1.03 12.70 5.42
CA THR A 26 1.06 11.64 6.41
C THR A 26 0.80 10.30 5.75
N VAL A 27 1.54 9.27 6.15
CA VAL A 27 1.34 7.89 5.71
C VAL A 27 1.11 7.03 6.95
N THR A 28 -0.01 6.33 6.98
CA THR A 28 -0.38 5.41 8.07
C THR A 28 -0.63 4.00 7.52
N THR A 29 -0.54 3.01 8.39
CA THR A 29 -0.79 1.61 8.05
C THR A 29 -1.60 0.94 9.15
N GLY A 30 -2.34 -0.11 8.78
CA GLY A 30 -3.13 -0.90 9.70
C GLY A 30 -4.59 -0.96 9.30
N ASP A 31 -5.45 -1.36 10.24
CA ASP A 31 -6.89 -1.39 10.01
C ASP A 31 -7.44 0.03 9.81
N ILE A 32 -8.35 0.17 8.86
CA ILE A 32 -9.00 1.48 8.59
C ILE A 32 -9.71 2.02 9.84
N TYR A 33 -10.22 1.14 10.68
CA TYR A 33 -10.90 1.54 11.93
C TYR A 33 -9.94 2.05 13.01
N GLU A 34 -8.66 1.79 12.86
CA GLU A 34 -7.62 2.27 13.78
C GLU A 34 -7.05 3.63 13.39
N ILE A 35 -7.52 4.19 12.28
CA ILE A 35 -7.10 5.55 11.91
C ILE A 35 -7.61 6.51 12.99
N SER A 36 -6.66 7.00 13.76
CA SER A 36 -6.94 8.13 14.65
C SER A 36 -7.05 9.36 13.76
N LEU A 37 -8.28 9.72 13.43
CA LEU A 37 -8.56 10.98 12.74
C LEU A 37 -8.44 12.16 13.72
N GLU A 38 -7.45 12.09 14.58
CA GLU A 38 -7.17 13.18 15.49
C GLU A 38 -6.83 14.43 14.70
N THR A 39 -7.25 15.56 15.25
CA THR A 39 -7.09 16.90 14.66
C THR A 39 -5.63 17.29 14.40
N ASN A 40 -4.69 16.47 14.84
CA ASN A 40 -3.24 16.72 14.71
C ASN A 40 -2.60 16.05 13.50
N GLU A 41 -3.33 15.19 12.77
CA GLU A 41 -2.79 14.58 11.56
C GLU A 41 -2.71 15.60 10.43
N LEU A 42 -1.63 15.53 9.69
CA LEU A 42 -1.44 16.38 8.51
C LEU A 42 -2.05 15.71 7.28
N TYR A 43 -2.78 16.49 6.50
CA TYR A 43 -3.43 16.03 5.29
C TYR A 43 -2.83 16.69 4.05
N PRO A 44 -2.92 16.10 2.87
CA PRO A 44 -3.54 14.80 2.53
C PRO A 44 -2.85 13.61 3.21
N LEU A 45 -3.64 12.61 3.57
CA LEU A 45 -3.20 11.41 4.26
C LEU A 45 -3.35 10.19 3.36
N MET A 46 -2.32 9.36 3.34
CA MET A 46 -2.35 8.04 2.71
C MET A 46 -2.44 6.97 3.79
N HIS A 47 -3.43 6.10 3.68
CA HIS A 47 -3.57 4.96 4.59
C HIS A 47 -3.47 3.64 3.83
N ILE A 48 -2.65 2.74 4.35
CA ILE A 48 -2.39 1.42 3.76
C ILE A 48 -3.06 0.36 4.64
N ASN A 49 -4.13 -0.23 4.14
CA ASN A 49 -4.87 -1.28 4.83
C ASN A 49 -4.58 -2.63 4.16
N PRO A 50 -3.92 -3.58 4.84
CA PRO A 50 -3.74 -4.92 4.30
C PRO A 50 -5.07 -5.66 4.25
N VAL A 51 -5.36 -6.30 3.12
CA VAL A 51 -6.62 -7.04 2.90
C VAL A 51 -6.38 -8.54 3.04
N ASN A 52 -5.54 -9.09 2.19
CA ASN A 52 -5.21 -10.51 2.19
C ASN A 52 -3.91 -10.78 1.43
N ALA A 53 -3.47 -12.02 1.50
CA ALA A 53 -2.39 -12.55 0.68
C ALA A 53 -2.89 -13.81 -0.03
N VAL A 54 -2.56 -13.94 -1.30
CA VAL A 54 -2.92 -15.10 -2.12
C VAL A 54 -1.64 -15.81 -2.54
N ALA A 55 -1.48 -17.05 -2.09
CA ALA A 55 -0.35 -17.90 -2.47
C ALA A 55 -0.67 -18.59 -3.79
N GLN A 56 0.23 -18.43 -4.75
CA GLN A 56 0.13 -19.04 -6.08
C GLN A 56 1.40 -19.84 -6.37
N ASN A 57 1.41 -20.56 -7.47
CA ASN A 57 2.63 -21.27 -7.89
C ASN A 57 3.75 -20.28 -8.18
N ASN A 58 4.81 -20.33 -7.39
CA ASN A 58 5.99 -19.46 -7.48
C ASN A 58 5.72 -17.95 -7.33
N GLN A 59 4.53 -17.57 -6.90
CA GLN A 59 4.16 -16.17 -6.68
C GLN A 59 3.30 -16.03 -5.45
N MET A 60 3.33 -14.85 -4.87
CA MET A 60 2.41 -14.44 -3.84
C MET A 60 1.88 -13.06 -4.19
N THR A 61 0.58 -12.89 -4.12
CA THR A 61 -0.06 -11.60 -4.33
C THR A 61 -0.51 -11.03 -2.98
N LEU A 62 0.03 -9.88 -2.62
CA LEU A 62 -0.39 -9.14 -1.44
C LEU A 62 -1.38 -8.06 -1.88
N ASN A 63 -2.59 -8.12 -1.36
CA ASN A 63 -3.62 -7.15 -1.67
C ASN A 63 -3.74 -6.12 -0.57
N PHE A 64 -3.68 -4.86 -0.95
CA PHE A 64 -3.83 -3.71 -0.06
C PHE A 64 -4.97 -2.83 -0.53
N GLN A 65 -5.66 -2.20 0.40
CA GLN A 65 -6.50 -1.04 0.11
C GLN A 65 -5.70 0.21 0.44
N ILE A 66 -5.59 1.10 -0.54
CA ILE A 66 -4.90 2.38 -0.39
C ILE A 66 -5.95 3.47 -0.38
N PHE A 67 -6.00 4.21 0.71
CA PHE A 67 -6.89 5.35 0.89
C PHE A 67 -6.08 6.63 0.76
N ILE A 68 -6.52 7.52 -0.10
CA ILE A 68 -6.00 8.89 -0.19
C ILE A 68 -7.14 9.81 0.22
N MET A 69 -6.93 10.57 1.29
CA MET A 69 -7.99 11.37 1.87
C MET A 69 -7.49 12.74 2.28
N ASP A 70 -8.40 13.71 2.28
CA ASP A 70 -8.14 15.05 2.74
C ASP A 70 -9.36 15.59 3.50
N LEU A 71 -9.14 16.65 4.26
CA LEU A 71 -10.17 17.29 5.08
C LEU A 71 -11.19 18.04 4.20
N VAL A 72 -12.44 17.86 4.55
CA VAL A 72 -13.57 18.58 3.96
C VAL A 72 -14.10 19.58 4.98
N PHE A 73 -14.43 20.78 4.54
CA PHE A 73 -15.02 21.78 5.42
C PHE A 73 -16.40 21.31 5.95
N PRO A 74 -16.82 21.76 7.12
CA PRO A 74 -18.11 21.34 7.69
C PRO A 74 -19.32 21.65 6.79
N ASP A 75 -19.23 22.67 5.93
CA ASP A 75 -20.25 23.04 4.94
C ASP A 75 -20.11 22.28 3.61
N GLU A 76 -19.14 21.37 3.51
CA GLU A 76 -18.86 20.56 2.31
C GLU A 76 -18.51 21.38 1.06
N SER A 77 -18.17 22.66 1.20
CA SER A 77 -17.94 23.56 0.07
C SER A 77 -16.72 23.22 -0.79
N ASN A 78 -15.73 22.51 -0.20
CA ASN A 78 -14.50 22.10 -0.89
C ASN A 78 -14.46 20.61 -1.25
N GLU A 79 -15.55 19.87 -1.10
CA GLU A 79 -15.55 18.43 -1.31
C GLU A 79 -15.17 18.04 -2.75
N GLN A 80 -15.70 18.75 -3.74
CA GLN A 80 -15.38 18.48 -5.15
C GLN A 80 -13.88 18.71 -5.43
N GLU A 81 -13.31 19.76 -4.86
CA GLU A 81 -11.88 20.07 -5.03
C GLU A 81 -11.01 19.00 -4.36
N VAL A 82 -11.37 18.60 -3.14
CA VAL A 82 -10.70 17.51 -2.41
C VAL A 82 -10.73 16.21 -3.22
N LEU A 83 -11.88 15.85 -3.77
CA LEU A 83 -12.00 14.65 -4.61
C LEU A 83 -11.12 14.74 -5.86
N SER A 84 -11.07 15.91 -6.50
CA SER A 84 -10.21 16.12 -7.67
C SER A 84 -8.72 15.95 -7.33
N ASP A 85 -8.28 16.57 -6.27
CA ASP A 85 -6.88 16.52 -5.83
C ASP A 85 -6.47 15.10 -5.39
N CYS A 86 -7.31 14.45 -4.61
CA CYS A 86 -7.03 13.08 -4.16
C CYS A 86 -7.02 12.09 -5.32
N LEU A 87 -7.89 12.25 -6.33
CA LEU A 87 -7.86 11.41 -7.52
C LEU A 87 -6.55 11.59 -8.30
N SER A 88 -6.08 12.82 -8.42
CA SER A 88 -4.81 13.12 -9.06
C SER A 88 -3.65 12.41 -8.34
N ILE A 89 -3.62 12.46 -7.02
CA ILE A 89 -2.62 11.77 -6.21
C ILE A 89 -2.69 10.24 -6.44
N CYS A 90 -3.90 9.66 -6.44
CA CYS A 90 -4.07 8.24 -6.73
C CYS A 90 -3.51 7.87 -8.10
N ASN A 91 -3.80 8.67 -9.10
CA ASN A 91 -3.31 8.43 -10.46
C ASN A 91 -1.78 8.48 -10.54
N ASP A 92 -1.17 9.43 -9.86
CA ASP A 92 0.29 9.55 -9.82
C ASP A 92 0.95 8.35 -9.12
N LEU A 93 0.38 7.90 -8.00
CA LEU A 93 0.86 6.73 -7.28
C LEU A 93 0.75 5.47 -8.13
N ILE A 94 -0.39 5.26 -8.78
CA ILE A 94 -0.61 4.10 -9.66
C ILE A 94 0.34 4.15 -10.85
N GLY A 95 0.53 5.31 -11.45
CA GLY A 95 1.47 5.49 -12.56
C GLY A 95 2.89 5.14 -12.15
N THR A 96 3.34 5.59 -10.99
CA THR A 96 4.66 5.26 -10.44
C THR A 96 4.80 3.76 -10.18
N LEU A 97 3.77 3.13 -9.62
CA LEU A 97 3.76 1.69 -9.37
C LEU A 97 3.83 0.88 -10.67
N LYS A 98 3.08 1.27 -11.69
CA LYS A 98 3.06 0.56 -12.98
C LYS A 98 4.35 0.73 -13.76
N ASN A 99 5.04 1.84 -13.60
CA ASN A 99 6.34 2.06 -14.23
C ASN A 99 7.48 1.32 -13.53
N GLY A 100 7.26 0.83 -12.32
CA GLY A 100 8.23 0.02 -11.58
C GLY A 100 9.44 0.76 -11.03
N GLU A 101 9.59 2.04 -11.31
CA GLU A 101 10.78 2.81 -10.95
C GLU A 101 10.98 2.99 -9.45
N SER A 102 9.92 2.92 -8.67
CA SER A 102 9.96 3.12 -7.22
C SER A 102 9.84 1.84 -6.41
N LEU A 103 9.73 0.69 -7.08
CA LEU A 103 9.59 -0.59 -6.41
C LEU A 103 10.93 -1.30 -6.17
N TYR A 104 12.02 -0.55 -6.26
CA TYR A 104 13.31 -1.07 -5.84
C TYR A 104 13.37 -1.06 -4.32
N LEU A 105 13.67 -2.21 -3.75
CA LEU A 105 14.02 -2.30 -2.35
C LEU A 105 15.20 -1.35 -2.08
N SER A 106 15.12 -0.60 -1.01
CA SER A 106 16.21 0.28 -0.58
C SER A 106 17.54 -0.45 -0.35
N ASN A 107 17.52 -1.78 -0.34
CA ASN A 107 18.67 -2.66 -0.16
C ASN A 107 18.85 -3.62 -1.35
N ALA A 108 18.10 -3.47 -2.42
CA ALA A 108 18.34 -4.26 -3.62
C ALA A 108 19.64 -3.81 -4.27
N ASP A 109 20.48 -4.75 -4.59
CA ASP A 109 21.67 -4.47 -5.40
C ASP A 109 21.22 -3.78 -6.68
N GLN A 110 21.82 -2.64 -6.95
CA GLN A 110 21.47 -1.82 -8.11
C GLN A 110 21.67 -2.65 -9.39
N GLY A 111 20.57 -2.89 -10.09
CA GLY A 111 20.58 -3.62 -11.35
C GLY A 111 19.67 -4.84 -11.39
N GLU A 112 19.04 -5.22 -10.32
CA GLU A 112 18.03 -6.28 -10.33
C GLU A 112 16.68 -5.76 -10.81
N SER A 113 15.90 -6.63 -11.43
CA SER A 113 14.51 -6.34 -11.82
C SER A 113 13.68 -6.00 -10.58
N PRO A 114 12.70 -5.11 -10.70
CA PRO A 114 11.85 -4.80 -9.55
C PRO A 114 11.23 -6.09 -8.99
N ALA A 115 11.41 -6.30 -7.69
CA ALA A 115 10.92 -7.49 -7.00
C ALA A 115 9.39 -7.45 -6.82
N TYR A 116 8.79 -6.29 -7.02
CA TYR A 116 7.36 -6.04 -6.84
C TYR A 116 6.79 -5.45 -8.11
N PHE A 117 5.61 -5.92 -8.50
CA PHE A 117 4.90 -5.34 -9.62
C PHE A 117 3.40 -5.45 -9.42
N THR A 118 2.67 -4.60 -10.09
CA THR A 118 1.21 -4.65 -10.14
C THR A 118 0.76 -4.83 -11.56
N GLU A 119 -0.24 -5.70 -11.76
CA GLU A 119 -0.79 -6.02 -13.06
C GLU A 119 -2.29 -5.74 -13.10
N GLY A 120 -2.76 -5.50 -14.33
CA GLY A 120 -4.18 -5.36 -14.60
C GLY A 120 -4.74 -3.98 -14.30
N ASP A 121 -6.05 -3.90 -14.35
CA ASP A 121 -6.79 -2.66 -14.12
C ASP A 121 -6.95 -2.42 -12.62
N ILE A 122 -6.76 -1.17 -12.22
CA ILE A 122 -6.98 -0.73 -10.85
C ILE A 122 -8.20 0.17 -10.83
N THR A 123 -9.25 -0.27 -10.15
CA THR A 123 -10.47 0.53 -9.98
C THR A 123 -10.32 1.44 -8.77
N ILE A 124 -10.57 2.72 -8.98
CA ILE A 124 -10.51 3.74 -7.94
C ILE A 124 -11.94 4.16 -7.62
N GLU A 125 -12.33 4.04 -6.35
CA GLU A 125 -13.68 4.35 -5.88
C GLU A 125 -13.67 5.53 -4.91
N PRO A 126 -14.63 6.45 -5.02
CA PRO A 126 -14.73 7.55 -4.06
C PRO A 126 -15.27 7.04 -2.73
N PHE A 127 -14.84 7.67 -1.66
CA PHE A 127 -15.43 7.45 -0.35
C PHE A 127 -15.59 8.77 0.39
N THR A 128 -16.57 8.81 1.26
CA THR A 128 -16.78 9.91 2.19
C THR A 128 -17.08 9.31 3.56
N GLU A 129 -16.21 9.58 4.51
CA GLU A 129 -16.41 9.17 5.89
C GLU A 129 -16.60 10.39 6.78
N ARG A 130 -17.66 10.36 7.52
CA ARG A 130 -18.02 11.41 8.48
C ARG A 130 -17.67 10.92 9.88
N PHE A 131 -16.40 10.92 10.17
CA PHE A 131 -15.93 10.84 11.55
C PHE A 131 -16.03 12.22 12.20
N ASP A 132 -15.50 12.40 13.37
CA ASP A 132 -15.43 13.71 14.04
C ASP A 132 -14.78 14.78 13.13
N ASN A 133 -13.90 14.36 12.23
CA ASN A 133 -13.40 15.18 11.12
C ASN A 133 -13.93 14.61 9.81
N SER A 134 -14.65 15.41 9.05
CA SER A 134 -15.11 15.01 7.73
C SER A 134 -13.92 14.89 6.77
N VAL A 135 -13.74 13.70 6.21
CA VAL A 135 -12.74 13.45 5.18
C VAL A 135 -13.42 12.86 3.95
N SER A 136 -12.91 13.21 2.78
CA SER A 136 -13.29 12.62 1.51
C SER A 136 -12.05 12.26 0.74
N GLY A 137 -12.18 11.32 -0.17
CA GLY A 137 -11.07 10.90 -0.99
C GLY A 137 -11.42 9.69 -1.84
N TRP A 138 -10.40 8.94 -2.16
CA TRP A 138 -10.51 7.78 -3.02
C TRP A 138 -9.80 6.58 -2.42
N VAL A 139 -10.33 5.40 -2.72
CA VAL A 139 -9.74 4.13 -2.32
C VAL A 139 -9.54 3.26 -3.56
N PHE A 140 -8.43 2.57 -3.61
CA PHE A 140 -8.19 1.55 -4.63
C PHE A 140 -7.57 0.31 -4.02
N THR A 141 -7.88 -0.84 -4.62
CA THR A 141 -7.26 -2.11 -4.25
C THR A 141 -6.01 -2.31 -5.09
N LEU A 142 -4.89 -2.48 -4.43
CA LEU A 142 -3.58 -2.63 -5.05
C LEU A 142 -3.08 -4.05 -4.85
N PRO A 143 -3.04 -4.88 -5.91
CA PRO A 143 -2.37 -6.16 -5.86
C PRO A 143 -0.87 -5.98 -6.11
N ILE A 144 -0.05 -6.41 -5.17
CA ILE A 144 1.41 -6.45 -5.33
C ILE A 144 1.82 -7.91 -5.51
N VAL A 145 2.36 -8.23 -6.66
CA VAL A 145 2.83 -9.58 -6.98
C VAL A 145 4.32 -9.66 -6.65
N ILE A 146 4.68 -10.66 -5.87
CA ILE A 146 6.08 -10.95 -5.51
C ILE A 146 6.41 -12.38 -5.91
N GLU A 147 7.65 -12.62 -6.32
CA GLU A 147 8.13 -13.97 -6.54
C GLU A 147 8.24 -14.72 -5.21
N ASN A 148 7.76 -15.93 -5.19
CA ASN A 148 7.77 -16.78 -4.01
C ASN A 148 8.17 -18.20 -4.40
N ASP A 149 9.46 -18.49 -4.24
CA ASP A 149 9.97 -19.84 -4.43
C ASP A 149 9.64 -20.69 -3.21
N TYR A 150 8.81 -21.70 -3.38
CA TYR A 150 8.50 -22.66 -2.32
C TYR A 150 9.70 -23.57 -2.07
N ASN A 151 10.71 -23.06 -1.40
CA ASN A 151 11.90 -23.80 -1.05
C ASN A 151 11.80 -24.33 0.39
N THR A 152 11.41 -25.59 0.51
CA THR A 152 11.27 -26.24 1.81
C THR A 152 12.61 -26.50 2.51
N CYS A 153 13.72 -26.45 1.78
CA CYS A 153 15.05 -26.65 2.37
C CYS A 153 15.48 -25.50 3.28
N ILE A 154 14.94 -24.29 3.03
CA ILE A 154 15.25 -23.11 3.86
C ILE A 154 14.10 -22.74 4.81
N ALA A 155 12.97 -23.43 4.73
CA ALA A 155 11.87 -23.22 5.67
C ALA A 155 12.30 -23.73 7.06
N PRO A 156 12.11 -22.93 8.12
CA PRO A 156 12.46 -23.35 9.48
C PRO A 156 11.48 -24.41 9.97
N GLN A 157 11.80 -25.65 9.74
CA GLN A 157 10.98 -26.79 10.15
C GLN A 157 11.59 -27.50 11.34
N LEU A 158 10.75 -28.07 12.18
CA LEU A 158 11.21 -28.95 13.22
C LEU A 158 11.79 -30.23 12.60
N THR A 159 13.02 -30.56 12.93
CA THR A 159 13.73 -31.72 12.40
C THR A 159 13.31 -33.04 13.02
N THR A 160 12.21 -33.08 13.72
CA THR A 160 11.69 -34.26 14.39
C THR A 160 11.27 -35.39 13.45
N TYR A 161 11.29 -35.17 12.16
CA TYR A 161 11.05 -36.23 11.18
C TYR A 161 12.22 -37.19 10.99
N ALA A 162 13.38 -36.83 11.46
CA ALA A 162 14.59 -37.63 11.27
C ALA A 162 14.70 -38.85 12.15
N GLY A 163 13.76 -39.06 13.03
CA GLY A 163 13.75 -40.19 14.00
C GLY A 163 12.91 -41.38 13.62
N LYS A 164 12.49 -41.50 12.39
CA LYS A 164 11.70 -42.62 11.93
C LYS A 164 12.38 -43.44 10.88
#